data_4e7a5d28cb81f42c8abf46b0a4034089
#
_entry.id   4e7a5d28cb81f42c8abf46b0a4034089
#
_cell.length_a   1.000
_cell.length_b   1.000
_cell.length_c   1.000
_cell.angle_alpha   90.00
_cell.angle_beta   90.00
_cell.angle_gamma   90.00
#
_symmetry.space_group_name_H-M   'P 1'
#
loop_
_entity.id
_entity.type
_entity.pdbx_description
1 polymer ?
#
loop_
_entity_poly.entity_id
_entity_poly.type
_entity_poly.pdbx_seq_one_letter_code
_entity_poly.pdbx_strand_id
1 'polypeptide(L)'
;MKHTVLFIAIVVLLSGCSETKTKKAELVLDTQSTLGEGAVWNYKTGELMWVDIKKEILNIYYPTTGYNKEMFTGQMIGTVVPTESGNALVALQNGIYYFNIETGAKKLLVDPEVDLPDNRFNDGKCDPSGRFWAGTISLSGEMEVAALYRFDSDTTVHKMVDKVSISNGIVWSADKTKMYYIDTPTQKVMAYDYDDATGEISNPEVAVTVPAELGSPDGMTIDENDNLWVALWGGSAVGCWNPKTGELIDKIEVPAKNVTSCAFGDEDLGTLYITSAREQTSDEDLAKYPHAGGVFKYRPGVKGVQAFYFNDVN
;
A
#
# COMPACT_ATOMS: atom_id res chain seq x y z
N MET A 1 80.04 -11.93 -21.01
CA MET A 1 78.67 -12.34 -21.29
C MET A 1 77.84 -11.97 -20.06
N LYS A 2 77.02 -10.92 -20.17
CA LYS A 2 76.12 -10.47 -19.07
C LYS A 2 74.73 -11.06 -19.31
N HIS A 3 74.21 -11.91 -18.42
CA HIS A 3 72.88 -12.47 -18.51
C HIS A 3 71.88 -11.51 -17.78
N THR A 4 70.97 -10.91 -18.56
CA THR A 4 69.91 -10.08 -18.04
C THR A 4 68.73 -11.02 -17.76
N VAL A 5 68.33 -11.13 -16.49
CA VAL A 5 67.13 -11.89 -16.04
C VAL A 5 65.99 -10.91 -16.10
N LEU A 6 64.98 -11.19 -16.94
CA LEU A 6 63.72 -10.45 -17.06
C LEU A 6 62.70 -11.02 -16.05
N PHE A 7 62.35 -10.25 -15.01
CA PHE A 7 61.23 -10.57 -14.12
C PHE A 7 59.89 -10.14 -14.74
N ILE A 8 59.06 -11.08 -15.09
CA ILE A 8 57.67 -10.81 -15.51
C ILE A 8 56.81 -10.83 -14.25
N ALA A 9 56.33 -9.65 -13.85
CA ALA A 9 55.33 -9.52 -12.78
C ALA A 9 53.97 -9.86 -13.35
N ILE A 10 53.37 -10.98 -12.89
CA ILE A 10 51.99 -11.34 -13.21
C ILE A 10 51.08 -10.55 -12.23
N VAL A 11 50.37 -9.54 -12.74
CA VAL A 11 49.31 -8.85 -12.00
C VAL A 11 48.05 -9.69 -12.10
N VAL A 12 47.70 -10.38 -11.01
CA VAL A 12 46.42 -11.08 -10.88
C VAL A 12 45.36 -10.05 -10.51
N LEU A 13 44.56 -9.63 -11.50
CA LEU A 13 43.34 -8.85 -11.26
C LEU A 13 42.29 -9.75 -10.59
N LEU A 14 42.15 -9.66 -9.27
CA LEU A 14 41.05 -10.21 -8.54
C LEU A 14 39.79 -9.37 -8.85
N SER A 15 39.02 -9.80 -9.84
CA SER A 15 37.66 -9.30 -10.04
C SER A 15 36.82 -9.79 -8.87
N GLY A 16 36.70 -8.96 -7.84
CA GLY A 16 35.76 -9.17 -6.76
C GLY A 16 34.34 -9.07 -7.35
N CYS A 17 33.71 -10.21 -7.63
CA CYS A 17 32.27 -10.27 -7.84
C CYS A 17 31.62 -9.93 -6.49
N SER A 18 31.18 -8.68 -6.31
CA SER A 18 30.33 -8.33 -5.19
C SER A 18 28.98 -9.00 -5.46
N GLU A 19 28.69 -10.10 -4.79
CA GLU A 19 27.31 -10.61 -4.71
C GLU A 19 26.44 -9.49 -4.15
N THR A 20 25.64 -8.88 -4.99
CA THR A 20 24.56 -7.98 -4.53
C THR A 20 23.63 -8.82 -3.69
N LYS A 21 23.71 -8.65 -2.36
CA LYS A 21 22.81 -9.33 -1.41
C LYS A 21 21.38 -8.99 -1.82
N THR A 22 20.60 -10.01 -2.19
CA THR A 22 19.19 -9.83 -2.52
C THR A 22 18.47 -9.22 -1.33
N LYS A 23 17.81 -8.08 -1.55
CA LYS A 23 16.99 -7.42 -0.55
C LYS A 23 15.72 -8.23 -0.37
N LYS A 24 15.54 -8.85 0.78
CA LYS A 24 14.41 -9.75 1.05
C LYS A 24 13.72 -9.38 2.34
N ALA A 25 12.38 -9.28 2.29
CA ALA A 25 11.56 -9.02 3.44
C ALA A 25 11.48 -10.23 4.38
N GLU A 26 11.36 -9.96 5.68
CA GLU A 26 11.25 -10.94 6.77
C GLU A 26 9.77 -11.06 7.20
N LEU A 27 9.35 -12.28 7.56
CA LEU A 27 8.01 -12.54 8.10
C LEU A 27 7.86 -11.89 9.48
N VAL A 28 6.73 -11.20 9.69
CA VAL A 28 6.31 -10.63 10.97
C VAL A 28 5.16 -11.40 11.58
N LEU A 29 4.11 -11.64 10.77
CA LEU A 29 2.90 -12.36 11.18
C LEU A 29 2.54 -13.40 10.11
N ASP A 30 2.30 -14.64 10.52
CA ASP A 30 1.79 -15.72 9.66
C ASP A 30 0.26 -15.82 9.80
N THR A 31 -0.44 -14.82 9.31
CA THR A 31 -1.91 -14.71 9.40
C THR A 31 -2.63 -15.50 8.33
N GLN A 32 -1.92 -15.91 7.28
CA GLN A 32 -2.50 -16.62 6.14
C GLN A 32 -3.78 -15.95 5.62
N SER A 33 -3.73 -14.62 5.49
CA SER A 33 -4.86 -13.83 5.03
C SER A 33 -5.30 -14.24 3.64
N THR A 34 -6.59 -14.32 3.44
CA THR A 34 -7.14 -14.56 2.09
C THR A 34 -6.78 -13.40 1.20
N LEU A 35 -7.02 -12.16 1.65
CA LEU A 35 -6.66 -10.93 0.94
C LEU A 35 -6.25 -9.88 1.98
N GLY A 36 -4.98 -9.98 2.44
CA GLY A 36 -4.40 -8.99 3.35
C GLY A 36 -4.09 -7.71 2.60
N GLU A 37 -4.57 -6.54 3.08
CA GLU A 37 -4.58 -5.28 2.35
C GLU A 37 -4.55 -4.05 3.26
N GLY A 38 -4.52 -2.85 2.65
CA GLY A 38 -4.81 -1.57 3.28
C GLY A 38 -3.88 -1.22 4.45
N ALA A 39 -2.59 -1.52 4.34
CA ALA A 39 -1.61 -1.25 5.39
C ALA A 39 -1.50 0.26 5.69
N VAL A 40 -1.65 0.64 6.95
CA VAL A 40 -1.45 2.00 7.44
C VAL A 40 -0.82 1.98 8.84
N TRP A 41 0.13 2.88 9.07
CA TRP A 41 0.79 3.03 10.37
C TRP A 41 0.11 4.11 11.21
N ASN A 42 -0.41 3.73 12.38
CA ASN A 42 -0.89 4.65 13.38
C ASN A 42 0.29 5.11 14.26
N TYR A 43 0.88 6.25 13.93
CA TYR A 43 2.07 6.75 14.62
C TYR A 43 1.80 7.24 16.04
N LYS A 44 0.54 7.60 16.39
CA LYS A 44 0.19 8.06 17.75
C LYS A 44 0.23 6.91 18.76
N THR A 45 -0.10 5.70 18.31
CA THR A 45 -0.17 4.51 19.16
C THR A 45 0.94 3.49 18.87
N GLY A 46 1.68 3.66 17.77
CA GLY A 46 2.76 2.76 17.37
C GLY A 46 2.24 1.40 16.87
N GLU A 47 1.18 1.40 16.08
CA GLU A 47 0.46 0.21 15.62
C GLU A 47 0.39 0.16 14.10
N LEU A 48 0.48 -1.05 13.54
CA LEU A 48 0.13 -1.30 12.14
C LEU A 48 -1.34 -1.72 12.08
N MET A 49 -2.15 -0.94 11.37
CA MET A 49 -3.52 -1.32 11.02
C MET A 49 -3.53 -1.86 9.59
N TRP A 50 -4.29 -2.95 9.35
CA TRP A 50 -4.44 -3.56 8.03
C TRP A 50 -5.70 -4.44 8.00
N VAL A 51 -6.10 -4.91 6.83
CA VAL A 51 -7.36 -5.65 6.67
C VAL A 51 -7.16 -7.01 6.02
N ASP A 52 -8.00 -8.01 6.34
CA ASP A 52 -8.25 -9.15 5.48
C ASP A 52 -9.64 -8.96 4.86
N ILE A 53 -9.67 -8.49 3.62
CA ILE A 53 -10.90 -8.09 2.94
C ILE A 53 -11.92 -9.23 2.93
N LYS A 54 -11.50 -10.43 2.54
CA LYS A 54 -12.38 -11.58 2.34
C LYS A 54 -12.79 -12.27 3.63
N LYS A 55 -11.97 -12.17 4.68
CA LYS A 55 -12.35 -12.65 6.01
C LYS A 55 -13.13 -11.62 6.82
N GLU A 56 -13.32 -10.40 6.29
CA GLU A 56 -14.04 -9.31 6.94
C GLU A 56 -13.40 -8.91 8.28
N ILE A 57 -12.05 -8.88 8.32
CA ILE A 57 -11.30 -8.63 9.55
C ILE A 57 -10.48 -7.34 9.41
N LEU A 58 -10.67 -6.43 10.39
CA LEU A 58 -9.72 -5.38 10.71
C LEU A 58 -8.67 -5.94 11.66
N ASN A 59 -7.40 -5.78 11.33
CA ASN A 59 -6.25 -6.17 12.13
C ASN A 59 -5.55 -4.95 12.71
N ILE A 60 -5.11 -5.04 13.98
CA ILE A 60 -4.27 -4.04 14.65
C ILE A 60 -3.09 -4.78 15.27
N TYR A 61 -1.92 -4.60 14.71
CA TYR A 61 -0.70 -5.25 15.15
C TYR A 61 0.15 -4.32 16.01
N TYR A 62 0.60 -4.83 17.15
CA TYR A 62 1.42 -4.16 18.14
C TYR A 62 2.86 -4.69 18.06
N PRO A 63 3.79 -4.02 17.35
CA PRO A 63 5.15 -4.55 17.15
C PRO A 63 5.93 -4.76 18.42
N THR A 64 5.67 -3.93 19.45
CA THR A 64 6.36 -4.02 20.76
C THR A 64 6.06 -5.30 21.53
N THR A 65 4.88 -5.91 21.30
CA THR A 65 4.43 -7.14 21.98
C THR A 65 4.31 -8.33 21.06
N GLY A 66 4.30 -8.10 19.75
CA GLY A 66 4.00 -9.12 18.74
C GLY A 66 2.54 -9.55 18.68
N TYR A 67 1.65 -8.88 19.42
CA TYR A 67 0.22 -9.20 19.45
C TYR A 67 -0.50 -8.60 18.25
N ASN A 68 -1.41 -9.38 17.65
CA ASN A 68 -2.33 -8.92 16.60
C ASN A 68 -3.76 -9.03 17.12
N LYS A 69 -4.48 -7.91 17.17
CA LYS A 69 -5.90 -7.84 17.50
C LYS A 69 -6.70 -7.97 16.22
N GLU A 70 -7.65 -8.91 16.20
CA GLU A 70 -8.57 -9.10 15.09
C GLU A 70 -9.97 -8.62 15.49
N MET A 71 -10.60 -7.86 14.59
CA MET A 71 -11.95 -7.33 14.80
C MET A 71 -12.82 -7.62 13.57
N PHE A 72 -13.88 -8.39 13.77
CA PHE A 72 -14.83 -8.73 12.70
C PHE A 72 -15.72 -7.55 12.35
N THR A 73 -15.78 -7.23 11.06
CA THR A 73 -16.53 -6.07 10.55
C THR A 73 -17.93 -6.44 10.02
N GLY A 74 -18.16 -7.72 9.72
CA GLY A 74 -19.45 -8.24 9.22
C GLY A 74 -19.77 -7.90 7.78
N GLN A 75 -18.78 -7.36 7.06
CA GLN A 75 -18.81 -7.10 5.62
C GLN A 75 -17.35 -7.07 5.13
N MET A 76 -17.12 -7.30 3.84
CA MET A 76 -15.81 -7.08 3.24
C MET A 76 -15.32 -5.66 3.55
N ILE A 77 -14.11 -5.57 4.10
CA ILE A 77 -13.45 -4.32 4.47
C ILE A 77 -12.34 -4.02 3.49
N GLY A 78 -12.49 -2.96 2.68
CA GLY A 78 -11.50 -2.57 1.68
C GLY A 78 -10.27 -1.91 2.30
N THR A 79 -10.49 -0.95 3.19
CA THR A 79 -9.40 -0.20 3.83
C THR A 79 -9.83 0.37 5.18
N VAL A 80 -8.82 0.82 5.94
CA VAL A 80 -8.97 1.45 7.27
C VAL A 80 -8.04 2.66 7.35
N VAL A 81 -8.51 3.74 8.00
CA VAL A 81 -7.66 4.87 8.38
C VAL A 81 -7.94 5.25 9.83
N PRO A 82 -6.89 5.63 10.60
CA PRO A 82 -7.10 6.15 11.95
C PRO A 82 -7.77 7.54 11.92
N THR A 83 -8.50 7.88 12.99
CA THR A 83 -9.10 9.19 13.17
C THR A 83 -8.36 9.99 14.24
N GLU A 84 -8.52 11.33 14.20
CA GLU A 84 -7.92 12.22 15.22
C GLU A 84 -8.42 11.92 16.63
N SER A 85 -9.68 11.48 16.79
CA SER A 85 -10.29 11.09 18.06
C SER A 85 -9.82 9.75 18.62
N GLY A 86 -9.00 8.98 17.86
CA GLY A 86 -8.45 7.69 18.30
C GLY A 86 -9.30 6.47 17.95
N ASN A 87 -10.26 6.61 17.04
CA ASN A 87 -11.02 5.51 16.44
C ASN A 87 -10.56 5.27 14.99
N ALA A 88 -11.41 4.69 14.15
CA ALA A 88 -11.10 4.48 12.74
C ALA A 88 -12.28 4.85 11.85
N LEU A 89 -11.98 5.28 10.61
CA LEU A 89 -12.91 5.09 9.49
C LEU A 89 -12.55 3.80 8.77
N VAL A 90 -13.57 3.07 8.35
CA VAL A 90 -13.44 1.87 7.52
C VAL A 90 -14.33 2.00 6.28
N ALA A 91 -13.79 1.65 5.13
CA ALA A 91 -14.57 1.52 3.91
C ALA A 91 -14.95 0.05 3.74
N LEU A 92 -16.22 -0.25 4.02
CA LEU A 92 -16.80 -1.59 3.89
C LEU A 92 -17.47 -1.74 2.52
N GLN A 93 -17.97 -2.94 2.22
CA GLN A 93 -18.67 -3.18 0.96
C GLN A 93 -19.79 -2.16 0.70
N ASN A 94 -20.61 -1.85 1.72
CA ASN A 94 -21.78 -0.99 1.58
C ASN A 94 -21.56 0.38 2.21
N GLY A 95 -20.42 1.01 1.99
CA GLY A 95 -20.19 2.40 2.39
C GLY A 95 -19.04 2.64 3.37
N ILE A 96 -18.93 3.87 3.81
CA ILE A 96 -17.95 4.36 4.76
C ILE A 96 -18.55 4.40 6.15
N TYR A 97 -17.84 3.81 7.12
CA TYR A 97 -18.32 3.70 8.50
C TYR A 97 -17.32 4.31 9.48
N TYR A 98 -17.84 4.95 10.51
CA TYR A 98 -17.10 5.17 11.75
C TYR A 98 -17.05 3.86 12.53
N PHE A 99 -15.86 3.48 12.99
CA PHE A 99 -15.60 2.21 13.65
C PHE A 99 -14.89 2.43 14.98
N ASN A 100 -15.52 1.99 16.07
CA ASN A 100 -14.90 2.03 17.39
C ASN A 100 -13.95 0.84 17.56
N ILE A 101 -12.65 1.12 17.63
CA ILE A 101 -11.60 0.08 17.69
C ILE A 101 -11.51 -0.66 19.02
N GLU A 102 -12.22 -0.22 20.06
CA GLU A 102 -12.29 -0.92 21.34
C GLU A 102 -13.44 -1.93 21.35
N THR A 103 -14.63 -1.50 20.94
CA THR A 103 -15.87 -2.27 21.06
C THR A 103 -16.29 -2.99 19.79
N GLY A 104 -15.77 -2.61 18.63
CA GLY A 104 -16.24 -3.09 17.32
C GLY A 104 -17.57 -2.47 16.86
N ALA A 105 -18.12 -1.52 17.61
CA ALA A 105 -19.34 -0.82 17.20
C ALA A 105 -19.06 0.03 15.95
N LYS A 106 -19.98 -0.03 14.98
CA LYS A 106 -19.86 0.71 13.74
C LYS A 106 -21.11 1.51 13.44
N LYS A 107 -20.93 2.67 12.78
CA LYS A 107 -22.01 3.55 12.33
C LYS A 107 -21.76 3.91 10.86
N LEU A 108 -22.75 3.60 10.00
CA LEU A 108 -22.72 4.05 8.60
C LEU A 108 -22.73 5.57 8.56
N LEU A 109 -21.84 6.15 7.81
CA LEU A 109 -21.78 7.59 7.53
C LEU A 109 -22.39 7.89 6.16
N VAL A 110 -21.95 7.16 5.12
CA VAL A 110 -22.42 7.35 3.74
C VAL A 110 -22.16 6.10 2.91
N ASP A 111 -23.01 5.88 1.91
CA ASP A 111 -22.82 4.92 0.83
C ASP A 111 -22.97 5.65 -0.51
N PRO A 112 -21.88 5.98 -1.21
CA PRO A 112 -21.95 6.69 -2.48
C PRO A 112 -22.35 5.79 -3.66
N GLU A 113 -22.35 4.47 -3.47
CA GLU A 113 -22.65 3.48 -4.52
C GLU A 113 -23.86 2.58 -4.15
N VAL A 114 -24.81 3.11 -3.40
CA VAL A 114 -26.04 2.39 -3.00
C VAL A 114 -26.78 1.74 -4.18
N ASP A 115 -26.67 2.31 -5.38
CA ASP A 115 -27.26 1.80 -6.61
C ASP A 115 -26.34 0.85 -7.40
N LEU A 116 -25.14 0.54 -6.87
CA LEU A 116 -24.12 -0.33 -7.48
C LEU A 116 -23.77 -1.50 -6.52
N PRO A 117 -24.73 -2.42 -6.23
CA PRO A 117 -24.55 -3.44 -5.19
C PRO A 117 -23.46 -4.46 -5.49
N ASP A 118 -23.01 -4.55 -6.75
CA ASP A 118 -21.91 -5.40 -7.16
C ASP A 118 -20.53 -4.72 -7.00
N ASN A 119 -20.48 -3.51 -6.48
CA ASN A 119 -19.25 -2.86 -6.13
C ASN A 119 -18.95 -3.03 -4.62
N ARG A 120 -17.68 -2.90 -4.28
CA ARG A 120 -17.18 -2.75 -2.91
C ARG A 120 -16.06 -1.73 -2.87
N PHE A 121 -15.84 -1.15 -1.71
CA PHE A 121 -14.61 -0.39 -1.50
C PHE A 121 -13.36 -1.29 -1.58
N ASN A 122 -12.25 -0.72 -2.02
CA ASN A 122 -10.92 -1.31 -2.10
C ASN A 122 -9.93 -0.46 -1.31
N ASP A 123 -8.86 0.06 -1.91
CA ASP A 123 -7.84 0.83 -1.19
C ASP A 123 -8.27 2.29 -0.93
N GLY A 124 -7.65 2.91 0.07
CA GLY A 124 -7.86 4.31 0.40
C GLY A 124 -6.96 4.78 1.55
N LYS A 125 -6.76 6.10 1.62
CA LYS A 125 -5.97 6.79 2.66
C LYS A 125 -6.53 8.17 2.95
N CYS A 126 -6.08 8.79 4.05
CA CYS A 126 -6.34 10.21 4.28
C CYS A 126 -5.34 11.07 3.52
N ASP A 127 -5.84 12.21 3.02
CA ASP A 127 -5.01 13.27 2.47
C ASP A 127 -4.39 14.15 3.58
N PRO A 128 -3.45 15.05 3.24
CA PRO A 128 -2.77 15.88 4.21
C PRO A 128 -3.66 16.81 5.04
N SER A 129 -4.86 17.10 4.60
CA SER A 129 -5.87 17.91 5.32
C SER A 129 -6.88 17.05 6.10
N GLY A 130 -6.69 15.72 6.12
CA GLY A 130 -7.50 14.80 6.91
C GLY A 130 -8.83 14.43 6.27
N ARG A 131 -8.98 14.55 4.95
CA ARG A 131 -10.13 14.01 4.19
C ARG A 131 -9.83 12.56 3.83
N PHE A 132 -10.84 11.70 3.88
CA PHE A 132 -10.67 10.29 3.54
C PHE A 132 -10.94 10.04 2.05
N TRP A 133 -9.96 9.45 1.38
CA TRP A 133 -10.08 9.03 -0.01
C TRP A 133 -10.14 7.52 -0.07
N ALA A 134 -11.15 6.99 -0.76
CA ALA A 134 -11.32 5.55 -0.95
C ALA A 134 -11.97 5.29 -2.32
N GLY A 135 -11.47 4.28 -2.99
CA GLY A 135 -12.05 3.91 -4.27
C GLY A 135 -12.67 2.52 -4.25
N THR A 136 -13.35 2.19 -5.33
CA THR A 136 -14.14 0.97 -5.45
C THR A 136 -13.62 0.02 -6.51
N ILE A 137 -14.18 -1.18 -6.54
CA ILE A 137 -13.95 -2.25 -7.51
C ILE A 137 -15.23 -3.04 -7.70
N SER A 138 -15.47 -3.54 -8.91
CA SER A 138 -16.59 -4.44 -9.18
C SER A 138 -16.29 -5.88 -8.74
N LEU A 139 -17.22 -6.50 -7.98
CA LEU A 139 -17.17 -7.92 -7.62
C LEU A 139 -17.43 -8.85 -8.80
N SER A 140 -18.14 -8.37 -9.82
CA SER A 140 -18.38 -9.10 -11.08
C SER A 140 -17.19 -9.07 -12.03
N GLY A 141 -16.16 -8.22 -11.74
CA GLY A 141 -15.01 -8.00 -12.59
C GLY A 141 -15.29 -7.09 -13.79
N GLU A 142 -16.42 -6.37 -13.79
CA GLU A 142 -16.72 -5.37 -14.81
C GLU A 142 -15.74 -4.20 -14.69
N MET A 143 -15.23 -3.75 -15.84
CA MET A 143 -14.23 -2.69 -15.93
C MET A 143 -14.88 -1.32 -16.07
N GLU A 144 -14.24 -0.29 -15.56
CA GLU A 144 -14.66 1.12 -15.72
C GLU A 144 -16.04 1.46 -15.12
N VAL A 145 -16.47 0.68 -14.10
CA VAL A 145 -17.76 0.89 -13.38
C VAL A 145 -17.57 1.33 -11.94
N ALA A 146 -16.33 1.46 -11.51
CA ALA A 146 -15.93 1.91 -10.19
C ALA A 146 -15.48 3.39 -10.21
N ALA A 147 -15.17 3.95 -9.05
CA ALA A 147 -14.74 5.33 -8.91
C ALA A 147 -13.78 5.53 -7.71
N LEU A 148 -13.08 6.66 -7.69
CA LEU A 148 -12.39 7.17 -6.51
C LEU A 148 -13.23 8.29 -5.89
N TYR A 149 -13.49 8.18 -4.58
CA TYR A 149 -14.25 9.15 -3.81
C TYR A 149 -13.38 9.84 -2.77
N ARG A 150 -13.69 11.10 -2.46
CA ARG A 150 -13.22 11.85 -1.30
C ARG A 150 -14.39 12.08 -0.35
N PHE A 151 -14.19 11.74 0.91
CA PHE A 151 -15.13 11.94 2.01
C PHE A 151 -14.57 12.99 2.97
N ASP A 152 -15.29 14.08 3.16
CA ASP A 152 -14.89 15.23 3.97
C ASP A 152 -15.47 15.13 5.39
N SER A 153 -14.91 15.87 6.35
CA SER A 153 -15.34 15.83 7.77
C SER A 153 -16.77 16.34 8.00
N ASP A 154 -17.31 17.13 7.09
CA ASP A 154 -18.71 17.57 7.09
C ASP A 154 -19.69 16.51 6.54
N THR A 155 -19.18 15.31 6.25
CA THR A 155 -19.90 14.16 5.69
C THR A 155 -20.26 14.27 4.20
N THR A 156 -19.75 15.27 3.50
CA THR A 156 -19.91 15.34 2.04
C THR A 156 -19.02 14.34 1.31
N VAL A 157 -19.51 13.85 0.17
CA VAL A 157 -18.78 12.92 -0.69
C VAL A 157 -18.64 13.52 -2.08
N HIS A 158 -17.44 13.46 -2.60
CA HIS A 158 -17.11 13.92 -3.94
C HIS A 158 -16.57 12.76 -4.77
N LYS A 159 -17.11 12.54 -5.98
CA LYS A 159 -16.53 11.62 -6.95
C LYS A 159 -15.37 12.33 -7.64
N MET A 160 -14.15 11.89 -7.38
CA MET A 160 -12.93 12.56 -7.87
C MET A 160 -12.41 11.97 -9.18
N VAL A 161 -12.49 10.64 -9.34
CA VAL A 161 -12.14 9.96 -10.59
C VAL A 161 -13.25 8.98 -10.94
N ASP A 162 -13.76 9.07 -12.15
CA ASP A 162 -14.80 8.19 -12.69
C ASP A 162 -14.18 7.10 -13.61
N LYS A 163 -14.95 6.05 -13.92
CA LYS A 163 -14.53 4.96 -14.81
C LYS A 163 -13.24 4.26 -14.34
N VAL A 164 -13.13 4.05 -13.06
CA VAL A 164 -12.08 3.24 -12.45
C VAL A 164 -12.44 1.76 -12.60
N SER A 165 -11.45 0.91 -12.72
CA SER A 165 -11.64 -0.53 -12.79
C SER A 165 -11.31 -1.22 -11.48
N ILE A 166 -10.09 -1.03 -10.97
CA ILE A 166 -9.60 -1.57 -9.69
C ILE A 166 -8.85 -0.45 -8.99
N SER A 167 -9.56 0.32 -8.17
CA SER A 167 -8.96 1.38 -7.38
C SER A 167 -7.96 0.82 -6.37
N ASN A 168 -6.74 1.33 -6.40
CA ASN A 168 -5.66 0.88 -5.55
C ASN A 168 -4.84 2.06 -5.02
N GLY A 169 -3.55 1.85 -4.77
CA GLY A 169 -2.64 2.71 -4.06
C GLY A 169 -2.85 4.22 -4.29
N ILE A 170 -2.88 4.97 -3.21
CA ILE A 170 -3.02 6.42 -3.22
C ILE A 170 -2.08 7.04 -2.18
N VAL A 171 -1.31 8.08 -2.56
CA VAL A 171 -0.42 8.83 -1.67
C VAL A 171 -0.26 10.28 -2.14
N TRP A 172 0.24 11.13 -1.24
CA TRP A 172 0.52 12.55 -1.52
C TRP A 172 2.00 12.86 -1.32
N SER A 173 2.55 13.72 -2.16
CA SER A 173 3.92 14.23 -2.02
C SER A 173 4.13 14.97 -0.70
N ALA A 174 5.37 15.00 -0.21
CA ALA A 174 5.71 15.66 1.05
C ALA A 174 5.41 17.17 1.05
N ASP A 175 5.50 17.82 -0.12
CA ASP A 175 5.14 19.23 -0.31
C ASP A 175 3.64 19.47 -0.51
N LYS A 176 2.82 18.39 -0.51
CA LYS A 176 1.36 18.41 -0.65
C LYS A 176 0.85 19.04 -1.95
N THR A 177 1.64 18.98 -3.02
CA THR A 177 1.28 19.54 -4.32
C THR A 177 0.91 18.49 -5.36
N LYS A 178 1.19 17.21 -5.09
CA LYS A 178 0.87 16.09 -5.97
C LYS A 178 0.12 15.00 -5.21
N MET A 179 -0.84 14.38 -5.89
CA MET A 179 -1.46 13.11 -5.52
C MET A 179 -1.06 12.05 -6.53
N TYR A 180 -0.62 10.90 -6.06
CA TYR A 180 -0.33 9.72 -6.89
C TYR A 180 -1.41 8.67 -6.69
N TYR A 181 -1.87 8.05 -7.78
CA TYR A 181 -3.00 7.13 -7.76
C TYR A 181 -2.84 5.99 -8.77
N ILE A 182 -3.32 4.79 -8.39
CA ILE A 182 -3.29 3.57 -9.18
C ILE A 182 -4.70 3.09 -9.50
N ASP A 183 -4.98 2.91 -10.79
CA ASP A 183 -6.01 1.98 -11.29
C ASP A 183 -5.25 0.79 -11.89
N THR A 184 -5.25 -0.33 -11.19
CA THR A 184 -4.36 -1.48 -11.41
C THR A 184 -4.27 -1.96 -12.86
N PRO A 185 -5.40 -2.15 -13.62
CA PRO A 185 -5.33 -2.67 -14.98
C PRO A 185 -4.62 -1.75 -15.96
N THR A 186 -4.47 -0.47 -15.62
CA THR A 186 -3.74 0.49 -16.46
C THR A 186 -2.24 0.27 -16.44
N GLN A 187 -1.70 -0.47 -15.47
CA GLN A 187 -0.26 -0.66 -15.21
C GLN A 187 0.48 0.67 -14.95
N LYS A 188 -0.23 1.68 -14.43
CA LYS A 188 0.32 3.03 -14.25
C LYS A 188 0.11 3.54 -12.85
N VAL A 189 1.05 4.39 -12.42
CA VAL A 189 0.82 5.35 -11.36
C VAL A 189 0.58 6.71 -12.02
N MET A 190 -0.59 7.27 -11.81
CA MET A 190 -0.94 8.62 -12.27
C MET A 190 -0.53 9.65 -11.23
N ALA A 191 -0.02 10.79 -11.65
CA ALA A 191 0.17 11.96 -10.83
C ALA A 191 -0.89 13.01 -11.19
N TYR A 192 -1.44 13.63 -10.18
CA TYR A 192 -2.37 14.77 -10.31
C TYR A 192 -1.78 15.97 -9.58
N ASP A 193 -1.97 17.16 -10.10
CA ASP A 193 -1.82 18.37 -9.29
C ASP A 193 -2.87 18.33 -8.18
N TYR A 194 -2.45 18.64 -6.96
CA TYR A 194 -3.30 18.56 -5.77
C TYR A 194 -3.31 19.89 -5.03
N ASP A 195 -4.50 20.38 -4.71
CA ASP A 195 -4.71 21.56 -3.87
C ASP A 195 -5.10 21.11 -2.45
N ASP A 196 -4.19 21.23 -1.50
CA ASP A 196 -4.41 20.81 -0.10
C ASP A 196 -5.54 21.60 0.58
N ALA A 197 -5.77 22.86 0.19
CA ALA A 197 -6.82 23.68 0.80
C ALA A 197 -8.23 23.19 0.42
N THR A 198 -8.41 22.77 -0.83
CA THR A 198 -9.72 22.39 -1.37
C THR A 198 -9.90 20.88 -1.52
N GLY A 199 -8.78 20.10 -1.61
CA GLY A 199 -8.77 18.69 -1.95
C GLY A 199 -9.08 18.42 -3.41
N GLU A 200 -9.03 19.43 -4.28
CA GLU A 200 -9.24 19.25 -5.72
C GLU A 200 -7.98 18.69 -6.40
N ILE A 201 -8.22 17.88 -7.44
CA ILE A 201 -7.18 17.29 -8.27
C ILE A 201 -7.35 17.73 -9.72
N SER A 202 -6.23 17.89 -10.44
CA SER A 202 -6.23 18.32 -11.84
C SER A 202 -5.01 17.80 -12.58
N ASN A 203 -4.96 18.06 -13.91
CA ASN A 203 -3.81 17.81 -14.77
C ASN A 203 -3.20 16.39 -14.62
N PRO A 204 -3.98 15.30 -14.87
CA PRO A 204 -3.46 13.95 -14.75
C PRO A 204 -2.32 13.69 -15.76
N GLU A 205 -1.22 13.15 -15.26
CA GLU A 205 -0.07 12.71 -16.04
C GLU A 205 0.43 11.33 -15.59
N VAL A 206 1.12 10.60 -16.45
CA VAL A 206 1.72 9.31 -16.07
C VAL A 206 3.04 9.57 -15.36
N ALA A 207 3.12 9.25 -14.07
CA ALA A 207 4.37 9.33 -13.30
C ALA A 207 5.21 8.05 -13.47
N VAL A 208 4.57 6.87 -13.45
CA VAL A 208 5.25 5.58 -13.58
C VAL A 208 4.43 4.66 -14.50
N THR A 209 5.12 3.92 -15.36
CA THR A 209 4.56 2.75 -16.03
C THR A 209 5.23 1.51 -15.44
N VAL A 210 4.47 0.65 -14.79
CA VAL A 210 4.98 -0.60 -14.21
C VAL A 210 5.02 -1.66 -15.31
N PRO A 211 6.21 -2.22 -15.63
CA PRO A 211 6.32 -3.31 -16.60
C PRO A 211 5.52 -4.54 -16.14
N ALA A 212 4.70 -5.10 -17.03
CA ALA A 212 3.80 -6.22 -16.69
C ALA A 212 4.53 -7.47 -16.18
N GLU A 213 5.79 -7.69 -16.59
CA GLU A 213 6.63 -8.77 -16.11
C GLU A 213 7.05 -8.63 -14.63
N LEU A 214 6.95 -7.44 -14.06
CA LEU A 214 7.19 -7.20 -12.63
C LEU A 214 5.96 -7.49 -11.76
N GLY A 215 4.78 -7.64 -12.35
CA GLY A 215 3.50 -7.79 -11.68
C GLY A 215 2.59 -6.58 -11.92
N SER A 216 1.43 -6.57 -11.28
CA SER A 216 0.47 -5.46 -11.38
C SER A 216 0.62 -4.52 -10.18
N PRO A 217 0.62 -3.19 -10.38
CA PRO A 217 0.70 -2.23 -9.28
C PRO A 217 -0.56 -2.32 -8.40
N ASP A 218 -0.34 -2.38 -7.08
CA ASP A 218 -1.36 -2.55 -6.07
C ASP A 218 -1.31 -1.41 -5.05
N GLY A 219 -1.37 -1.66 -3.75
CA GLY A 219 -1.22 -0.62 -2.74
C GLY A 219 0.17 0.02 -2.76
N MET A 220 0.28 1.28 -2.34
CA MET A 220 1.56 1.99 -2.31
C MET A 220 1.72 2.89 -1.10
N THR A 221 2.98 3.24 -0.81
CA THR A 221 3.38 4.27 0.13
C THR A 221 4.46 5.16 -0.46
N ILE A 222 4.88 6.19 0.27
CA ILE A 222 5.86 7.19 -0.19
C ILE A 222 6.94 7.38 0.86
N ASP A 223 8.20 7.61 0.42
CA ASP A 223 9.30 7.92 1.32
C ASP A 223 9.59 9.43 1.43
N GLU A 224 10.49 9.79 2.34
CA GLU A 224 10.93 11.17 2.60
C GLU A 224 11.59 11.88 1.40
N ASN A 225 11.93 11.14 0.35
CA ASN A 225 12.50 11.65 -0.89
C ASN A 225 11.47 11.71 -2.03
N ASP A 226 10.19 11.53 -1.70
CA ASP A 226 9.06 11.42 -2.66
C ASP A 226 9.15 10.21 -3.59
N ASN A 227 9.92 9.14 -3.28
CA ASN A 227 9.89 7.93 -4.08
C ASN A 227 8.68 7.07 -3.70
N LEU A 228 8.06 6.45 -4.71
CA LEU A 228 6.86 5.63 -4.56
C LEU A 228 7.24 4.17 -4.34
N TRP A 229 6.82 3.60 -3.22
CA TRP A 229 6.96 2.19 -2.88
C TRP A 229 5.66 1.47 -3.21
N VAL A 230 5.66 0.70 -4.29
CA VAL A 230 4.46 0.06 -4.87
C VAL A 230 4.53 -1.44 -4.67
N ALA A 231 3.52 -2.02 -4.04
CA ALA A 231 3.33 -3.46 -3.96
C ALA A 231 2.97 -4.02 -5.34
N LEU A 232 3.43 -5.22 -5.64
CA LEU A 232 3.30 -5.85 -6.96
C LEU A 232 2.52 -7.15 -6.85
N TRP A 233 1.24 -7.12 -7.20
CA TRP A 233 0.42 -8.32 -7.32
C TRP A 233 0.99 -9.25 -8.38
N GLY A 234 1.21 -10.52 -8.02
CA GLY A 234 1.87 -11.49 -8.91
C GLY A 234 3.38 -11.35 -9.05
N GLY A 235 3.96 -10.25 -8.52
CA GLY A 235 5.37 -9.89 -8.70
C GLY A 235 6.31 -10.35 -7.59
N SER A 236 5.79 -10.86 -6.48
CA SER A 236 6.59 -11.28 -5.29
C SER A 236 7.54 -10.18 -4.80
N ALA A 237 7.15 -8.92 -4.88
CA ALA A 237 8.04 -7.80 -4.53
C ALA A 237 7.28 -6.51 -4.19
N VAL A 238 7.98 -5.59 -3.55
CA VAL A 238 7.69 -4.15 -3.54
C VAL A 238 8.76 -3.47 -4.37
N GLY A 239 8.36 -2.66 -5.35
CA GLY A 239 9.27 -1.83 -6.13
C GLY A 239 9.27 -0.39 -5.61
N CYS A 240 10.41 0.30 -5.77
CA CYS A 240 10.57 1.70 -5.45
C CYS A 240 10.86 2.49 -6.72
N TRP A 241 10.01 3.45 -7.07
CA TRP A 241 10.14 4.27 -8.26
C TRP A 241 10.35 5.74 -7.94
N ASN A 242 11.16 6.40 -8.75
CA ASN A 242 11.22 7.85 -8.78
C ASN A 242 10.07 8.38 -9.67
N PRO A 243 9.05 9.07 -9.13
CA PRO A 243 7.90 9.52 -9.92
C PRO A 243 8.24 10.64 -10.91
N LYS A 244 9.38 11.32 -10.75
CA LYS A 244 9.83 12.39 -11.66
C LYS A 244 10.48 11.86 -12.94
N THR A 245 11.09 10.66 -12.86
CA THR A 245 11.78 10.03 -14.00
C THR A 245 11.07 8.79 -14.51
N GLY A 246 10.17 8.20 -13.71
CA GLY A 246 9.51 6.92 -13.97
C GLY A 246 10.42 5.70 -13.77
N GLU A 247 11.66 5.89 -13.27
CA GLU A 247 12.65 4.82 -13.15
C GLU A 247 12.45 3.99 -11.86
N LEU A 248 12.56 2.66 -11.98
CA LEU A 248 12.67 1.74 -10.86
C LEU A 248 14.08 1.89 -10.25
N ILE A 249 14.16 2.38 -9.02
CA ILE A 249 15.42 2.63 -8.30
C ILE A 249 15.77 1.55 -7.28
N ASP A 250 14.77 0.79 -6.81
CA ASP A 250 14.98 -0.29 -5.86
C ASP A 250 13.85 -1.34 -5.95
N LYS A 251 14.15 -2.57 -5.48
CA LYS A 251 13.18 -3.66 -5.38
C LYS A 251 13.48 -4.55 -4.18
N ILE A 252 12.44 -4.85 -3.39
CA ILE A 252 12.50 -5.74 -2.23
C ILE A 252 11.72 -7.01 -2.56
N GLU A 253 12.38 -8.17 -2.52
CA GLU A 253 11.71 -9.46 -2.65
C GLU A 253 10.89 -9.78 -1.41
N VAL A 254 9.66 -10.24 -1.62
CA VAL A 254 8.74 -10.67 -0.56
C VAL A 254 8.43 -12.15 -0.76
N PRO A 255 8.51 -12.99 0.31
CA PRO A 255 8.22 -14.43 0.19
C PRO A 255 6.70 -14.69 0.13
N ALA A 256 6.03 -14.06 -0.81
CA ALA A 256 4.62 -14.23 -1.15
C ALA A 256 4.43 -13.95 -2.64
N LYS A 257 3.53 -14.66 -3.33
CA LYS A 257 3.26 -14.44 -4.75
C LYS A 257 2.59 -13.08 -4.97
N ASN A 258 1.51 -12.82 -4.23
CA ASN A 258 0.71 -11.62 -4.33
C ASN A 258 1.04 -10.69 -3.16
N VAL A 259 1.79 -9.64 -3.47
CA VAL A 259 2.12 -8.55 -2.54
C VAL A 259 1.13 -7.44 -2.79
N THR A 260 0.43 -6.99 -1.74
CA THR A 260 -0.81 -6.24 -1.87
C THR A 260 -0.68 -4.78 -1.44
N SER A 261 -0.10 -4.51 -0.27
CA SER A 261 0.03 -3.14 0.23
C SER A 261 1.30 -2.98 1.06
N CYS A 262 1.68 -1.74 1.34
CA CYS A 262 2.80 -1.46 2.22
C CYS A 262 2.64 -0.11 2.95
N ALA A 263 3.28 -0.01 4.13
CA ALA A 263 3.31 1.20 4.93
C ALA A 263 4.63 1.31 5.70
N PHE A 264 5.18 2.51 5.76
CA PHE A 264 6.29 2.79 6.65
C PHE A 264 5.82 2.91 8.09
N GLY A 265 6.54 2.30 9.01
CA GLY A 265 6.21 2.27 10.42
C GLY A 265 7.44 2.27 11.33
N ASP A 266 7.23 1.87 12.59
CA ASP A 266 8.07 2.06 13.75
C ASP A 266 8.24 3.55 14.13
N GLU A 267 8.88 3.82 15.26
CA GLU A 267 9.04 5.17 15.80
C GLU A 267 9.79 6.11 14.83
N ASP A 268 10.74 5.57 14.09
CA ASP A 268 11.57 6.31 13.14
C ASP A 268 11.02 6.28 11.69
N LEU A 269 9.87 5.65 11.44
CA LEU A 269 9.28 5.41 10.12
C LEU A 269 10.26 4.73 9.15
N GLY A 270 11.24 3.99 9.66
CA GLY A 270 12.29 3.35 8.86
C GLY A 270 12.01 1.91 8.46
N THR A 271 10.91 1.32 8.94
CA THR A 271 10.51 -0.06 8.64
C THR A 271 9.34 -0.06 7.65
N LEU A 272 9.52 -0.68 6.50
CA LEU A 272 8.44 -0.93 5.54
C LEU A 272 7.74 -2.23 5.92
N TYR A 273 6.50 -2.14 6.41
CA TYR A 273 5.58 -3.26 6.61
C TYR A 273 4.85 -3.55 5.30
N ILE A 274 4.65 -4.84 4.99
CA ILE A 274 4.18 -5.30 3.69
C ILE A 274 3.12 -6.37 3.92
N THR A 275 1.93 -6.19 3.36
CA THR A 275 0.86 -7.19 3.36
C THR A 275 0.91 -8.06 2.12
N SER A 276 0.25 -9.21 2.18
CA SER A 276 0.18 -10.16 1.07
C SER A 276 -1.11 -10.97 1.09
N ALA A 277 -1.39 -11.67 0.00
CA ALA A 277 -2.61 -12.45 -0.18
C ALA A 277 -2.33 -13.90 -0.57
N ARG A 278 -3.27 -14.80 -0.17
CA ARG A 278 -3.38 -16.17 -0.69
C ARG A 278 -4.38 -16.27 -1.85
N GLU A 279 -5.27 -15.31 -1.99
CA GLU A 279 -6.25 -15.26 -3.08
C GLU A 279 -5.55 -15.36 -4.45
N GLN A 280 -6.10 -16.14 -5.38
CA GLN A 280 -5.56 -16.38 -6.72
C GLN A 280 -4.10 -16.92 -6.73
N THR A 281 -3.68 -17.57 -5.65
CA THR A 281 -2.36 -18.21 -5.58
C THR A 281 -2.53 -19.71 -5.81
N SER A 282 -1.78 -20.29 -6.75
CA SER A 282 -1.82 -21.72 -7.04
C SER A 282 -1.26 -22.56 -5.87
N ASP A 283 -1.63 -23.85 -5.80
CA ASP A 283 -1.07 -24.78 -4.80
C ASP A 283 0.47 -24.89 -4.93
N GLU A 284 1.01 -24.80 -6.13
CA GLU A 284 2.45 -24.78 -6.39
C GLU A 284 3.11 -23.53 -5.78
N ASP A 285 2.52 -22.34 -6.01
CA ASP A 285 3.02 -21.11 -5.42
C ASP A 285 2.83 -21.09 -3.89
N LEU A 286 1.74 -21.66 -3.35
CA LEU A 286 1.57 -21.80 -1.91
C LEU A 286 2.59 -22.73 -1.28
N ALA A 287 3.00 -23.81 -1.98
CA ALA A 287 4.08 -24.68 -1.54
C ALA A 287 5.44 -23.98 -1.56
N LYS A 288 5.66 -23.09 -2.54
CA LYS A 288 6.87 -22.25 -2.64
C LYS A 288 6.89 -21.11 -1.62
N TYR A 289 5.73 -20.54 -1.33
CA TYR A 289 5.54 -19.42 -0.41
C TYR A 289 4.56 -19.79 0.71
N PRO A 290 4.95 -20.64 1.67
CA PRO A 290 4.03 -21.18 2.69
C PRO A 290 3.44 -20.10 3.60
N HIS A 291 4.12 -18.95 3.72
CA HIS A 291 3.67 -17.80 4.51
C HIS A 291 2.95 -16.70 3.67
N ALA A 292 2.51 -17.05 2.44
CA ALA A 292 1.65 -16.15 1.67
C ALA A 292 0.39 -15.79 2.48
N GLY A 293 -0.08 -14.55 2.38
CA GLY A 293 -1.12 -13.99 3.25
C GLY A 293 -0.59 -13.51 4.61
N GLY A 294 0.71 -13.58 4.84
CA GLY A 294 1.36 -13.01 6.01
C GLY A 294 1.69 -11.53 5.87
N VAL A 295 2.09 -10.92 6.98
CA VAL A 295 2.67 -9.59 7.02
C VAL A 295 4.19 -9.72 7.10
N PHE A 296 4.89 -8.98 6.27
CA PHE A 296 6.34 -8.95 6.19
C PHE A 296 6.88 -7.57 6.54
N LYS A 297 8.20 -7.46 6.76
CA LYS A 297 8.89 -6.19 6.94
C LYS A 297 10.27 -6.16 6.31
N TYR A 298 10.71 -4.95 5.99
CA TYR A 298 12.08 -4.66 5.53
C TYR A 298 12.52 -3.27 5.96
N ARG A 299 13.81 -3.05 6.18
CA ARG A 299 14.36 -1.71 6.44
C ARG A 299 15.18 -1.24 5.23
N PRO A 300 14.61 -0.41 4.36
CA PRO A 300 15.25 0.00 3.11
C PRO A 300 16.39 1.02 3.28
N GLY A 301 16.54 1.61 4.47
CA GLY A 301 17.55 2.62 4.76
C GLY A 301 17.09 4.07 4.46
N VAL A 302 15.82 4.23 4.14
CA VAL A 302 15.10 5.52 4.03
C VAL A 302 13.92 5.52 4.98
N LYS A 303 13.35 6.70 5.25
CA LYS A 303 12.16 6.86 6.09
C LYS A 303 10.94 7.13 5.24
N GLY A 304 9.79 6.68 5.72
CA GLY A 304 8.51 7.02 5.15
C GLY A 304 8.00 8.40 5.54
N VAL A 305 6.97 8.85 4.85
CA VAL A 305 6.14 9.98 5.26
C VAL A 305 5.08 9.49 6.24
N GLN A 306 4.82 10.28 7.27
CA GLN A 306 3.80 9.98 8.27
C GLN A 306 2.41 9.93 7.63
N ALA A 307 1.64 8.88 7.95
CA ALA A 307 0.27 8.77 7.51
C ALA A 307 -0.61 9.86 8.12
N PHE A 308 -1.57 10.35 7.35
CA PHE A 308 -2.56 11.33 7.80
C PHE A 308 -3.77 10.64 8.42
N TYR A 309 -4.46 11.33 9.32
CA TYR A 309 -5.64 10.86 10.02
C TYR A 309 -6.89 11.56 9.52
N PHE A 310 -8.01 10.87 9.58
CA PHE A 310 -9.29 11.52 9.31
C PHE A 310 -9.60 12.53 10.42
N ASN A 311 -9.94 13.76 9.99
CA ASN A 311 -10.28 14.85 10.90
C ASN A 311 -11.75 14.74 11.33
N ASP A 312 -12.00 14.09 12.47
CA ASP A 312 -13.33 13.88 13.07
C ASP A 312 -13.59 14.75 14.31
N VAL A 313 -12.71 15.71 14.61
CA VAL A 313 -12.74 16.57 15.82
C VAL A 313 -13.01 18.04 15.50
N ASN A 314 -13.91 18.34 14.57
CA ASN A 314 -14.35 19.71 14.27
C ASN A 314 -15.54 20.13 15.15
#